data_ae07b17a732e89378e0f0443ebef4621
#
_entry.id   ae07b17a732e89378e0f0443ebef4621
#
_cell.length_a   1.000
_cell.length_b   1.000
_cell.length_c   1.000
_cell.angle_alpha   90.00
_cell.angle_beta   90.00
_cell.angle_gamma   90.00
#
_symmetry.space_group_name_H-M   'P 1'
#
loop_
_entity.id
_entity.type
_entity.pdbx_description
1 polymer ?
#
loop_
_entity_poly.entity_id
_entity_poly.type
_entity_poly.pdbx_seq_one_letter_code
_entity_poly.pdbx_strand_id
1 'polypeptide(L)'
;MLAILFSSVLPIVMALLLGSMAGKVMTAPIKTLAVASIGYLVWGLLMVIGYQFADVLFQPDIGWKVLRESFIYASILSVSSFLLLLARPVQEHGMENSTRDFRDLLKPLQECCMAMLMVGLGMLSYLILPHGLHAAQFSHVLLLILIVLIGIDLSTVHLSRLTRQQIWVPCAMLLAIFIAAYIAHWLLPHSFIALLTVASGFGWFSLSGSLVANLLGKEMGSFALLTDLIREFYGILLLFLCGRSLPRSVIGVCGATAMDSTLPFIKQNCRSQDVQLALFSGFILTLIAPFLIVLFASLK
;
A
#
# COMPACT_ATOMS: atom_id res chain seq x y z
N MET A 1 -24.51 3.86 8.94
CA MET A 1 -23.76 3.43 7.77
C MET A 1 -23.48 4.56 6.78
N LEU A 2 -24.49 5.17 6.12
CA LEU A 2 -24.27 6.27 5.17
C LEU A 2 -23.53 7.47 5.77
N ALA A 3 -23.84 7.89 7.00
CA ALA A 3 -23.16 9.00 7.66
C ALA A 3 -21.66 8.74 7.89
N ILE A 4 -21.27 7.53 8.28
CA ILE A 4 -19.87 7.12 8.47
C ILE A 4 -19.14 7.07 7.13
N LEU A 5 -19.79 6.54 6.08
CA LEU A 5 -19.26 6.57 4.72
C LEU A 5 -19.01 8.01 4.25
N PHE A 6 -19.98 8.90 4.43
CA PHE A 6 -19.83 10.30 4.05
C PHE A 6 -18.74 11.03 4.84
N SER A 7 -18.69 10.86 6.16
CA SER A 7 -17.70 11.54 7.00
C SER A 7 -16.26 11.07 6.76
N SER A 8 -16.07 9.81 6.38
CA SER A 8 -14.72 9.24 6.17
C SER A 8 -14.27 9.31 4.71
N VAL A 9 -15.18 9.08 3.76
CA VAL A 9 -14.84 9.06 2.32
C VAL A 9 -14.78 10.47 1.74
N LEU A 10 -15.69 11.37 2.13
CA LEU A 10 -15.75 12.71 1.56
C LEU A 10 -14.46 13.51 1.71
N PRO A 11 -13.79 13.57 2.88
CA PRO A 11 -12.49 14.25 3.01
C PRO A 11 -11.41 13.67 2.09
N ILE A 12 -11.38 12.35 1.92
CA ILE A 12 -10.42 11.66 1.06
C ILE A 12 -10.65 12.02 -0.42
N VAL A 13 -11.91 11.97 -0.87
CA VAL A 13 -12.28 12.36 -2.24
C VAL A 13 -11.98 13.83 -2.50
N MET A 14 -12.35 14.69 -1.57
CA MET A 14 -12.08 16.13 -1.68
C MET A 14 -10.58 16.41 -1.73
N ALA A 15 -9.77 15.77 -0.88
CA ALA A 15 -8.33 15.89 -0.89
C ALA A 15 -7.72 15.45 -2.23
N LEU A 16 -8.17 14.31 -2.76
CA LEU A 16 -7.71 13.78 -4.05
C LEU A 16 -8.09 14.70 -5.23
N LEU A 17 -9.34 15.19 -5.25
CA LEU A 17 -9.83 16.11 -6.29
C LEU A 17 -9.09 17.45 -6.22
N LEU A 18 -8.95 18.04 -5.03
CA LEU A 18 -8.19 19.27 -4.82
C LEU A 18 -6.74 19.12 -5.28
N GLY A 19 -6.10 17.99 -4.93
CA GLY A 19 -4.76 17.68 -5.40
C GLY A 19 -4.68 17.58 -6.92
N SER A 20 -5.58 16.85 -7.54
CA SER A 20 -5.64 16.70 -9.00
C SER A 20 -5.90 18.03 -9.73
N MET A 21 -6.79 18.87 -9.20
CA MET A 21 -7.03 20.22 -9.76
C MET A 21 -5.82 21.13 -9.58
N ALA A 22 -5.23 21.15 -8.38
CA ALA A 22 -4.01 21.91 -8.09
C ALA A 22 -2.87 21.49 -9.04
N GLY A 23 -2.66 20.18 -9.23
CA GLY A 23 -1.65 19.65 -10.12
C GLY A 23 -1.81 20.03 -11.60
N LYS A 24 -3.03 20.37 -12.06
CA LYS A 24 -3.26 20.88 -13.43
C LYS A 24 -2.91 22.36 -13.59
N VAL A 25 -2.97 23.14 -12.50
CA VAL A 25 -2.73 24.59 -12.51
C VAL A 25 -1.30 24.93 -12.09
N MET A 26 -0.64 24.07 -11.31
CA MET A 26 0.72 24.27 -10.82
C MET A 26 1.75 24.29 -11.96
N THR A 27 2.75 25.18 -11.83
CA THR A 27 3.92 25.21 -12.71
C THR A 27 4.80 23.98 -12.48
N ALA A 28 5.52 23.54 -13.51
CA ALA A 28 6.36 22.35 -13.46
C ALA A 28 7.33 22.29 -12.26
N PRO A 29 8.08 23.36 -11.89
CA PRO A 29 9.00 23.28 -10.76
C PRO A 29 8.30 23.10 -9.41
N ILE A 30 7.15 23.74 -9.19
CA ILE A 30 6.39 23.60 -7.95
C ILE A 30 5.83 22.18 -7.83
N LYS A 31 5.34 21.64 -8.94
CA LYS A 31 4.83 20.27 -8.99
C LYS A 31 5.91 19.22 -8.68
N THR A 32 7.11 19.38 -9.27
CA THR A 32 8.24 18.48 -8.99
C THR A 32 8.63 18.53 -7.51
N LEU A 33 8.64 19.73 -6.90
CA LEU A 33 8.93 19.88 -5.47
C LEU A 33 7.84 19.21 -4.61
N ALA A 34 6.56 19.40 -4.95
CA ALA A 34 5.45 18.78 -4.26
C ALA A 34 5.52 17.25 -4.30
N VAL A 35 5.79 16.68 -5.47
CA VAL A 35 5.95 15.22 -5.63
C VAL A 35 7.19 14.72 -4.89
N ALA A 36 8.31 15.44 -4.92
CA ALA A 36 9.52 15.07 -4.18
C ALA A 36 9.30 15.08 -2.64
N SER A 37 8.36 15.87 -2.14
CA SER A 37 8.05 15.91 -0.70
C SER A 37 7.21 14.73 -0.20
N ILE A 38 6.61 13.93 -1.09
CA ILE A 38 5.79 12.76 -0.74
C ILE A 38 6.58 11.80 0.17
N GLY A 39 7.83 11.46 -0.20
CA GLY A 39 8.66 10.54 0.58
C GLY A 39 8.91 11.02 2.02
N TYR A 40 9.24 12.29 2.19
CA TYR A 40 9.45 12.88 3.53
C TYR A 40 8.16 12.88 4.37
N LEU A 41 7.03 13.15 3.73
CA LEU A 41 5.73 13.12 4.38
C LEU A 41 5.34 11.71 4.82
N VAL A 42 5.61 10.71 3.98
CA VAL A 42 5.42 9.28 4.31
C VAL A 42 6.29 8.90 5.51
N TRP A 43 7.56 9.29 5.56
CA TRP A 43 8.42 9.04 6.71
C TRP A 43 7.89 9.69 7.99
N GLY A 44 7.45 10.95 7.92
CA GLY A 44 6.81 11.62 9.05
C GLY A 44 5.53 10.93 9.49
N LEU A 45 4.69 10.52 8.56
CA LEU A 45 3.45 9.77 8.84
C LEU A 45 3.76 8.42 9.50
N LEU A 46 4.75 7.67 9.02
CA LEU A 46 5.18 6.40 9.60
C LEU A 46 5.69 6.56 11.04
N MET A 47 6.43 7.63 11.30
CA MET A 47 6.89 7.93 12.66
C MET A 47 5.70 8.22 13.60
N VAL A 48 4.71 9.00 13.16
CA VAL A 48 3.49 9.26 13.94
C VAL A 48 2.66 8.01 14.15
N ILE A 49 2.54 7.15 13.13
CA ILE A 49 1.85 5.86 13.23
C ILE A 49 2.60 4.92 14.18
N GLY A 50 3.93 4.87 14.12
CA GLY A 50 4.76 4.11 15.06
C GLY A 50 4.53 4.52 16.51
N TYR A 51 4.50 5.83 16.80
CA TYR A 51 4.14 6.36 18.10
C TYR A 51 2.72 5.94 18.52
N GLN A 52 1.75 6.03 17.60
CA GLN A 52 0.34 5.70 17.88
C GLN A 52 0.14 4.22 18.22
N PHE A 53 0.93 3.32 17.63
CA PHE A 53 0.79 1.88 17.81
C PHE A 53 1.74 1.30 18.88
N ALA A 54 2.63 2.12 19.45
CA ALA A 54 3.61 1.68 20.42
C ALA A 54 2.97 1.02 21.64
N ASP A 55 1.83 1.56 22.12
CA ASP A 55 1.08 0.99 23.24
C ASP A 55 0.52 -0.41 22.97
N VAL A 56 0.27 -0.76 21.71
CA VAL A 56 -0.14 -2.11 21.29
C VAL A 56 1.07 -3.02 21.09
N LEU A 57 2.08 -2.53 20.35
CA LEU A 57 3.21 -3.34 19.92
C LEU A 57 4.22 -3.62 21.04
N PHE A 58 4.29 -2.77 22.06
CA PHE A 58 5.13 -3.02 23.25
C PHE A 58 4.52 -3.98 24.27
N GLN A 59 3.24 -4.33 24.15
CA GLN A 59 2.65 -5.40 24.93
C GLN A 59 3.14 -6.74 24.36
N PRO A 60 3.95 -7.53 25.11
CA PRO A 60 4.65 -8.70 24.54
C PRO A 60 3.69 -9.71 23.87
N ASP A 61 2.56 -9.97 24.52
CA ASP A 61 1.58 -10.94 24.00
C ASP A 61 0.84 -10.44 22.77
N ILE A 62 0.42 -9.16 22.77
CA ILE A 62 -0.34 -8.56 21.66
C ILE A 62 0.59 -8.25 20.50
N GLY A 63 1.76 -7.65 20.74
CA GLY A 63 2.70 -7.28 19.70
C GLY A 63 3.20 -8.48 18.90
N TRP A 64 3.58 -9.56 19.59
CA TRP A 64 3.99 -10.80 18.94
C TRP A 64 2.85 -11.48 18.16
N LYS A 65 1.65 -11.48 18.73
CA LYS A 65 0.45 -11.98 18.06
C LYS A 65 0.19 -11.22 16.76
N VAL A 66 0.15 -9.89 16.83
CA VAL A 66 -0.10 -9.02 15.66
C VAL A 66 0.97 -9.22 14.59
N LEU A 67 2.25 -9.29 14.96
CA LEU A 67 3.35 -9.54 14.01
C LEU A 67 3.20 -10.90 13.30
N ARG A 68 2.94 -11.97 14.05
CA ARG A 68 2.76 -13.31 13.50
C ARG A 68 1.56 -13.39 12.57
N GLU A 69 0.43 -12.82 12.98
CA GLU A 69 -0.80 -12.82 12.19
C GLU A 69 -0.64 -11.98 10.92
N SER A 70 0.05 -10.83 11.01
CA SER A 70 0.38 -10.00 9.84
C SER A 70 1.25 -10.74 8.83
N PHE A 71 2.26 -11.48 9.30
CA PHE A 71 3.12 -12.27 8.44
C PHE A 71 2.33 -13.37 7.70
N ILE A 72 1.47 -14.09 8.42
CA ILE A 72 0.60 -15.12 7.83
C ILE A 72 -0.32 -14.49 6.79
N TYR A 73 -0.98 -13.39 7.15
CA TYR A 73 -1.95 -12.77 6.24
C TYR A 73 -1.30 -12.14 5.01
N ALA A 74 -0.18 -11.46 5.17
CA ALA A 74 0.60 -10.92 4.05
C ALA A 74 1.06 -12.03 3.09
N SER A 75 1.45 -13.18 3.64
CA SER A 75 1.82 -14.36 2.83
C SER A 75 0.64 -14.89 2.03
N ILE A 76 -0.53 -15.04 2.66
CA ILE A 76 -1.76 -15.49 1.99
C ILE A 76 -2.17 -14.50 0.89
N LEU A 77 -2.16 -13.19 1.18
CA LEU A 77 -2.48 -12.13 0.21
C LEU A 77 -1.51 -12.14 -0.98
N SER A 78 -0.22 -12.26 -0.72
CA SER A 78 0.82 -12.27 -1.77
C SER A 78 0.71 -13.51 -2.65
N VAL A 79 0.55 -14.68 -2.04
CA VAL A 79 0.40 -15.96 -2.77
C VAL A 79 -0.89 -15.97 -3.58
N SER A 80 -2.02 -15.57 -2.99
CA SER A 80 -3.32 -15.50 -3.69
C SER A 80 -3.27 -14.55 -4.88
N SER A 81 -2.67 -13.37 -4.71
CA SER A 81 -2.47 -12.37 -5.77
C SER A 81 -1.58 -12.91 -6.89
N PHE A 82 -0.46 -13.52 -6.52
CA PHE A 82 0.51 -14.08 -7.47
C PHE A 82 -0.08 -15.22 -8.29
N LEU A 83 -0.71 -16.20 -7.64
CA LEU A 83 -1.27 -17.39 -8.31
C LEU A 83 -2.46 -17.05 -9.22
N LEU A 84 -3.33 -16.12 -8.79
CA LEU A 84 -4.48 -15.72 -9.60
C LEU A 84 -4.06 -15.06 -10.92
N LEU A 85 -2.96 -14.30 -10.90
CA LEU A 85 -2.43 -13.66 -12.10
C LEU A 85 -1.51 -14.58 -12.92
N LEU A 86 -0.96 -15.63 -12.30
CA LEU A 86 -0.18 -16.66 -12.99
C LEU A 86 -1.04 -17.51 -13.95
N ALA A 87 -2.32 -17.68 -13.64
CA ALA A 87 -3.24 -18.54 -14.41
C ALA A 87 -3.47 -18.13 -15.88
N ARG A 88 -2.95 -16.97 -16.32
CA ARG A 88 -2.97 -16.55 -17.72
C ARG A 88 -1.56 -16.42 -18.29
N PRO A 89 -1.12 -17.34 -19.17
CA PRO A 89 0.20 -17.28 -19.78
C PRO A 89 0.40 -15.99 -20.59
N VAL A 90 1.55 -15.38 -20.41
CA VAL A 90 2.04 -14.29 -21.25
C VAL A 90 2.60 -14.92 -22.52
N GLN A 91 2.26 -14.39 -23.70
CA GLN A 91 3.02 -14.71 -24.91
C GLN A 91 4.49 -14.32 -24.69
N GLU A 92 5.35 -15.32 -24.69
CA GLU A 92 6.79 -15.15 -24.54
C GLU A 92 7.35 -14.41 -25.76
N HIS A 93 7.70 -13.16 -25.58
CA HIS A 93 8.55 -12.44 -26.52
C HIS A 93 9.92 -12.29 -25.89
N GLY A 94 10.89 -13.00 -26.46
CA GLY A 94 12.34 -12.89 -26.28
C GLY A 94 12.88 -12.52 -24.88
N MET A 95 13.48 -13.48 -24.22
CA MET A 95 14.26 -13.26 -23.01
C MET A 95 15.59 -12.55 -23.38
N GLU A 96 15.71 -11.28 -23.09
CA GLU A 96 17.03 -10.63 -23.02
C GLU A 96 17.70 -11.04 -21.70
N ASN A 97 18.81 -11.80 -21.83
CA ASN A 97 19.68 -12.18 -20.73
C ASN A 97 20.48 -10.94 -20.27
N SER A 98 19.99 -10.20 -19.32
CA SER A 98 20.82 -9.23 -18.59
C SER A 98 21.28 -9.87 -17.27
N THR A 99 22.57 -9.80 -17.02
CA THR A 99 23.20 -10.22 -15.76
C THR A 99 22.59 -9.38 -14.62
N ARG A 100 21.99 -10.05 -13.63
CA ARG A 100 21.45 -9.41 -12.44
C ARG A 100 22.59 -9.16 -11.45
N ASP A 101 22.81 -7.91 -11.07
CA ASP A 101 23.73 -7.60 -9.97
C ASP A 101 22.93 -7.61 -8.65
N PHE A 102 23.45 -8.31 -7.64
CA PHE A 102 22.82 -8.36 -6.30
C PHE A 102 22.77 -6.98 -5.64
N ARG A 103 23.60 -6.04 -6.11
CA ARG A 103 23.58 -4.63 -5.68
C ARG A 103 22.28 -3.91 -6.03
N ASP A 104 21.58 -4.36 -7.06
CA ASP A 104 20.29 -3.79 -7.49
C ASP A 104 19.15 -4.11 -6.50
N LEU A 105 19.32 -5.15 -5.66
CA LEU A 105 18.38 -5.46 -4.59
C LEU A 105 18.57 -4.59 -3.34
N LEU A 106 19.78 -4.03 -3.13
CA LEU A 106 20.08 -3.28 -1.91
C LEU A 106 19.27 -1.98 -1.79
N LYS A 107 19.06 -1.25 -2.89
CA LYS A 107 18.29 0.00 -2.87
C LYS A 107 16.84 -0.21 -2.43
N PRO A 108 16.08 -1.18 -2.99
CA PRO A 108 14.73 -1.52 -2.53
C PRO A 108 14.67 -1.89 -1.06
N LEU A 109 15.60 -2.74 -0.63
CA LEU A 109 15.70 -3.13 0.77
C LEU A 109 15.96 -1.92 1.68
N GLN A 110 16.75 -0.95 1.24
CA GLN A 110 16.98 0.28 1.99
C GLN A 110 15.71 1.09 2.21
N GLU A 111 14.81 1.19 1.23
CA GLU A 111 13.54 1.92 1.37
C GLU A 111 12.59 1.21 2.35
N CYS A 112 12.46 -0.12 2.25
CA CYS A 112 11.71 -0.89 3.23
C CYS A 112 12.31 -0.81 4.63
N CYS A 113 13.65 -0.93 4.75
CA CYS A 113 14.33 -0.76 6.03
C CYS A 113 14.14 0.64 6.60
N MET A 114 14.15 1.68 5.76
CA MET A 114 13.89 3.05 6.17
C MET A 114 12.45 3.21 6.69
N ALA A 115 11.46 2.63 6.01
CA ALA A 115 10.07 2.63 6.49
C ALA A 115 9.94 1.94 7.85
N MET A 116 10.54 0.75 8.02
CA MET A 116 10.58 0.04 9.31
C MET A 116 11.32 0.84 10.39
N LEU A 117 12.43 1.50 10.03
CA LEU A 117 13.20 2.34 10.94
C LEU A 117 12.37 3.54 11.40
N MET A 118 11.61 4.20 10.51
CA MET A 118 10.75 5.32 10.88
C MET A 118 9.62 4.90 11.82
N VAL A 119 8.99 3.73 11.58
CA VAL A 119 8.02 3.15 12.53
C VAL A 119 8.70 2.87 13.88
N GLY A 120 9.88 2.25 13.89
CA GLY A 120 10.65 1.96 15.10
C GLY A 120 11.05 3.22 15.87
N LEU A 121 11.50 4.28 15.19
CA LEU A 121 11.77 5.57 15.81
C LEU A 121 10.51 6.21 16.41
N GLY A 122 9.37 6.07 15.72
CA GLY A 122 8.06 6.46 16.24
C GLY A 122 7.72 5.72 17.54
N MET A 123 7.92 4.39 17.56
CA MET A 123 7.72 3.58 18.76
C MET A 123 8.65 3.98 19.89
N LEU A 124 9.94 4.23 19.62
CA LEU A 124 10.90 4.70 20.63
C LEU A 124 10.53 6.09 21.15
N SER A 125 10.02 6.98 20.30
CA SER A 125 9.58 8.30 20.73
C SER A 125 8.42 8.26 21.72
N TYR A 126 7.60 7.20 21.71
CA TYR A 126 6.55 6.96 22.70
C TYR A 126 7.09 6.81 24.13
N LEU A 127 8.33 6.31 24.30
CA LEU A 127 8.97 6.18 25.62
C LEU A 127 9.44 7.53 26.20
N ILE A 128 9.65 8.54 25.34
CA ILE A 128 10.25 9.82 25.70
C ILE A 128 9.21 10.94 25.76
N LEU A 129 8.24 10.90 24.84
CA LEU A 129 7.23 11.95 24.69
C LEU A 129 6.03 11.71 25.62
N PRO A 130 5.32 12.78 26.04
CA PRO A 130 4.12 12.65 26.88
C PRO A 130 3.04 11.79 26.22
N HIS A 131 2.45 10.88 26.98
CA HIS A 131 1.38 9.96 26.51
C HIS A 131 0.04 10.66 26.16
N GLY A 132 -0.03 11.98 26.19
CA GLY A 132 -1.22 12.77 25.85
C GLY A 132 -1.23 13.39 24.46
N LEU A 133 -0.27 13.07 23.59
CA LEU A 133 -0.23 13.60 22.23
C LEU A 133 -1.40 13.06 21.39
N HIS A 134 -2.10 13.95 20.71
CA HIS A 134 -3.19 13.61 19.79
C HIS A 134 -2.67 12.98 18.47
N ALA A 135 -1.85 11.92 18.60
CA ALA A 135 -1.18 11.28 17.45
C ALA A 135 -2.16 10.82 16.35
N ALA A 136 -3.36 10.38 16.75
CA ALA A 136 -4.40 9.99 15.80
C ALA A 136 -4.89 11.17 14.92
N GLN A 137 -5.01 12.37 15.52
CA GLN A 137 -5.39 13.56 14.76
C GLN A 137 -4.26 14.01 13.83
N PHE A 138 -3.00 13.95 14.30
CA PHE A 138 -1.83 14.25 13.50
C PHE A 138 -1.69 13.29 12.31
N SER A 139 -1.82 11.99 12.54
CA SER A 139 -1.75 11.00 11.44
C SER A 139 -2.85 11.22 10.41
N HIS A 140 -4.07 11.57 10.86
CA HIS A 140 -5.17 11.87 9.95
C HIS A 140 -4.91 13.09 9.07
N VAL A 141 -4.39 14.18 9.65
CA VAL A 141 -4.03 15.40 8.90
C VAL A 141 -2.90 15.12 7.90
N LEU A 142 -1.83 14.44 8.34
CA LEU A 142 -0.72 14.05 7.46
C LEU A 142 -1.20 13.15 6.32
N LEU A 143 -2.11 12.22 6.60
CA LEU A 143 -2.72 11.36 5.59
C LEU A 143 -3.49 12.18 4.54
N LEU A 144 -4.30 13.15 4.95
CA LEU A 144 -5.04 14.00 4.01
C LEU A 144 -4.08 14.83 3.13
N ILE A 145 -3.01 15.39 3.73
CA ILE A 145 -1.97 16.11 2.97
C ILE A 145 -1.31 15.15 1.97
N LEU A 146 -0.98 13.94 2.39
CA LEU A 146 -0.41 12.90 1.52
C LEU A 146 -1.34 12.61 0.33
N ILE A 147 -2.64 12.47 0.58
CA ILE A 147 -3.63 12.22 -0.48
C ILE A 147 -3.72 13.41 -1.46
N VAL A 148 -3.61 14.65 -0.98
CA VAL A 148 -3.53 15.83 -1.85
C VAL A 148 -2.29 15.76 -2.73
N LEU A 149 -1.12 15.46 -2.18
CA LEU A 149 0.13 15.33 -2.95
C LEU A 149 0.07 14.20 -3.98
N ILE A 150 -0.52 13.05 -3.62
CA ILE A 150 -0.79 11.97 -4.55
C ILE A 150 -1.75 12.44 -5.67
N GLY A 151 -2.78 13.22 -5.34
CA GLY A 151 -3.67 13.83 -6.33
C GLY A 151 -2.91 14.72 -7.32
N ILE A 152 -1.92 15.49 -6.84
CA ILE A 152 -1.05 16.31 -7.70
C ILE A 152 -0.22 15.41 -8.62
N ASP A 153 0.37 14.35 -8.10
CA ASP A 153 1.17 13.41 -8.88
C ASP A 153 0.32 12.70 -9.94
N LEU A 154 -0.86 12.22 -9.57
CA LEU A 154 -1.81 11.58 -10.48
C LEU A 154 -2.24 12.47 -11.65
N SER A 155 -2.22 13.80 -11.49
CA SER A 155 -2.54 14.74 -12.58
C SER A 155 -1.56 14.67 -13.75
N THR A 156 -0.37 14.04 -13.58
CA THR A 156 0.63 13.81 -14.63
C THR A 156 0.43 12.49 -15.38
N VAL A 157 -0.32 11.57 -14.79
CA VAL A 157 -0.50 10.23 -15.37
C VAL A 157 -1.40 10.32 -16.61
N HIS A 158 -0.80 10.19 -17.77
CA HIS A 158 -1.55 10.08 -19.03
C HIS A 158 -1.98 8.62 -19.23
N LEU A 159 -3.26 8.35 -19.00
CA LEU A 159 -3.87 7.07 -19.32
C LEU A 159 -3.96 6.93 -20.84
N SER A 160 -2.99 6.24 -21.46
CA SER A 160 -3.08 5.82 -22.85
C SER A 160 -4.24 4.85 -23.04
N ARG A 161 -4.58 4.52 -24.30
CA ARG A 161 -5.73 3.61 -24.61
C ARG A 161 -5.65 2.34 -23.77
N LEU A 162 -6.71 2.12 -22.97
CA LEU A 162 -6.82 0.98 -22.07
C LEU A 162 -6.85 -0.33 -22.87
N THR A 163 -5.90 -1.19 -22.60
CA THR A 163 -5.92 -2.57 -23.14
C THR A 163 -6.69 -3.48 -22.19
N ARG A 164 -7.35 -4.49 -22.71
CA ARG A 164 -8.07 -5.50 -21.91
C ARG A 164 -7.16 -6.15 -20.84
N GLN A 165 -5.87 -6.23 -21.10
CA GLN A 165 -4.89 -6.77 -20.17
C GLN A 165 -4.64 -5.87 -18.97
N GLN A 166 -4.67 -4.55 -19.16
CA GLN A 166 -4.48 -3.57 -18.07
C GLN A 166 -5.64 -3.59 -17.08
N ILE A 167 -6.88 -3.76 -17.55
CA ILE A 167 -8.07 -3.85 -16.69
C ILE A 167 -8.09 -5.16 -15.89
N TRP A 168 -7.53 -6.24 -16.46
CA TRP A 168 -7.55 -7.55 -15.80
C TRP A 168 -6.81 -7.57 -14.47
N VAL A 169 -5.65 -6.89 -14.35
CA VAL A 169 -4.84 -6.92 -13.12
C VAL A 169 -5.59 -6.34 -11.92
N PRO A 170 -6.13 -5.11 -11.94
CA PRO A 170 -6.91 -4.61 -10.80
C PRO A 170 -8.16 -5.44 -10.50
N CYS A 171 -8.86 -5.98 -11.52
CA CYS A 171 -10.00 -6.87 -11.31
C CYS A 171 -9.59 -8.19 -10.61
N ALA A 172 -8.46 -8.77 -11.03
CA ALA A 172 -7.93 -9.96 -10.39
C ALA A 172 -7.50 -9.68 -8.94
N MET A 173 -6.95 -8.48 -8.67
CA MET A 173 -6.60 -8.07 -7.31
C MET A 173 -7.82 -7.94 -6.41
N LEU A 174 -8.94 -7.40 -6.92
CA LEU A 174 -10.20 -7.40 -6.18
C LEU A 174 -10.66 -8.81 -5.82
N LEU A 175 -10.57 -9.75 -6.76
CA LEU A 175 -10.89 -11.15 -6.48
C LEU A 175 -9.89 -11.78 -5.49
N ALA A 176 -8.61 -11.46 -5.61
CA ALA A 176 -7.55 -11.99 -4.75
C ALA A 176 -7.76 -11.65 -3.28
N ILE A 177 -8.21 -10.42 -2.95
CA ILE A 177 -8.46 -10.04 -1.55
C ILE A 177 -9.63 -10.82 -0.95
N PHE A 178 -10.68 -11.16 -1.71
CA PHE A 178 -11.77 -12.01 -1.23
C PHE A 178 -11.29 -13.44 -0.96
N ILE A 179 -10.53 -14.03 -1.87
CA ILE A 179 -9.96 -15.37 -1.71
C ILE A 179 -9.02 -15.40 -0.48
N ALA A 180 -8.13 -14.43 -0.39
CA ALA A 180 -7.18 -14.35 0.73
C ALA A 180 -7.88 -14.15 2.08
N ALA A 181 -8.87 -13.26 2.14
CA ALA A 181 -9.64 -13.04 3.36
C ALA A 181 -10.44 -14.29 3.76
N TYR A 182 -10.98 -15.03 2.79
CA TYR A 182 -11.70 -16.29 3.05
C TYR A 182 -10.76 -17.36 3.61
N ILE A 183 -9.60 -17.57 3.01
CA ILE A 183 -8.59 -18.52 3.50
C ILE A 183 -8.10 -18.11 4.89
N ALA A 184 -7.77 -16.84 5.08
CA ALA A 184 -7.24 -16.32 6.33
C ALA A 184 -8.27 -16.38 7.47
N HIS A 185 -9.57 -16.26 7.20
CA HIS A 185 -10.63 -16.37 8.19
C HIS A 185 -10.63 -17.73 8.92
N TRP A 186 -10.21 -18.80 8.26
CA TRP A 186 -10.08 -20.12 8.86
C TRP A 186 -8.78 -20.33 9.66
N LEU A 187 -7.78 -19.48 9.42
CA LEU A 187 -6.46 -19.60 10.03
C LEU A 187 -6.20 -18.57 11.13
N LEU A 188 -6.87 -17.42 11.08
CA LEU A 188 -6.68 -16.29 11.99
C LEU A 188 -7.94 -16.01 12.79
N PRO A 189 -7.83 -15.53 14.05
CA PRO A 189 -8.96 -15.24 14.92
C PRO A 189 -9.66 -13.92 14.56
N HIS A 190 -9.81 -13.63 13.26
CA HIS A 190 -10.43 -12.40 12.77
C HIS A 190 -11.65 -12.70 11.92
N SER A 191 -12.66 -11.82 11.96
CA SER A 191 -13.82 -11.94 11.09
C SER A 191 -13.43 -11.72 9.62
N PHE A 192 -14.13 -12.39 8.71
CA PHE A 192 -13.94 -12.25 7.27
C PHE A 192 -13.97 -10.79 6.82
N ILE A 193 -14.91 -9.99 7.35
CA ILE A 193 -15.05 -8.58 7.02
C ILE A 193 -13.85 -7.76 7.52
N ALA A 194 -13.35 -8.05 8.72
CA ALA A 194 -12.16 -7.35 9.24
C ALA A 194 -10.91 -7.65 8.38
N LEU A 195 -10.72 -8.91 7.98
CA LEU A 195 -9.64 -9.30 7.07
C LEU A 195 -9.80 -8.63 5.69
N LEU A 196 -11.02 -8.60 5.16
CA LEU A 196 -11.30 -7.95 3.89
C LEU A 196 -11.02 -6.44 3.94
N THR A 197 -11.35 -5.79 5.09
CA THR A 197 -11.02 -4.38 5.33
C THR A 197 -9.50 -4.15 5.24
N VAL A 198 -8.72 -4.99 5.92
CA VAL A 198 -7.24 -4.89 5.91
C VAL A 198 -6.69 -5.14 4.51
N ALA A 199 -7.16 -6.19 3.81
CA ALA A 199 -6.72 -6.51 2.45
C ALA A 199 -6.98 -5.40 1.42
N SER A 200 -7.99 -4.56 1.69
CA SER A 200 -8.40 -3.44 0.81
C SER A 200 -7.39 -2.29 0.79
N GLY A 201 -6.35 -2.33 1.63
CA GLY A 201 -5.20 -1.43 1.54
C GLY A 201 -4.33 -1.67 0.30
N PHE A 202 -4.40 -2.86 -0.30
CA PHE A 202 -3.64 -3.26 -1.49
C PHE A 202 -2.13 -3.01 -1.39
N GLY A 203 -1.55 -3.07 -0.19
CA GLY A 203 -0.14 -2.77 0.06
C GLY A 203 0.14 -1.32 0.42
N TRP A 204 -0.85 -0.45 0.43
CA TRP A 204 -0.66 0.95 0.82
C TRP A 204 -0.66 1.12 2.35
N PHE A 205 0.44 0.70 2.97
CA PHE A 205 0.58 0.61 4.43
C PHE A 205 0.32 1.92 5.17
N SER A 206 0.70 3.09 4.63
CA SER A 206 0.50 4.39 5.28
C SER A 206 -0.98 4.79 5.33
N LEU A 207 -1.77 4.42 4.31
CA LEU A 207 -3.22 4.60 4.30
C LEU A 207 -3.90 3.56 5.19
N SER A 208 -3.63 2.28 4.97
CA SER A 208 -4.34 1.18 5.64
C SER A 208 -4.12 1.22 7.13
N GLY A 209 -2.86 1.40 7.61
CA GLY A 209 -2.54 1.52 9.02
C GLY A 209 -3.34 2.62 9.71
N SER A 210 -3.33 3.83 9.16
CA SER A 210 -4.03 4.98 9.74
C SER A 210 -5.55 4.87 9.63
N LEU A 211 -6.07 4.53 8.45
CA LEU A 211 -7.52 4.51 8.21
C LEU A 211 -8.20 3.35 8.97
N VAL A 212 -7.58 2.16 8.97
CA VAL A 212 -8.10 1.01 9.73
C VAL A 212 -8.03 1.26 11.23
N ALA A 213 -6.96 1.92 11.74
CA ALA A 213 -6.89 2.28 13.14
C ALA A 213 -8.03 3.20 13.58
N ASN A 214 -8.38 4.17 12.74
CA ASN A 214 -9.48 5.10 13.02
C ASN A 214 -10.87 4.42 12.99
N LEU A 215 -11.04 3.38 12.18
CA LEU A 215 -12.33 2.71 11.99
C LEU A 215 -12.50 1.49 12.88
N LEU A 216 -11.45 0.69 13.09
CA LEU A 216 -11.50 -0.61 13.77
C LEU A 216 -10.62 -0.67 15.03
N GLY A 217 -9.92 0.39 15.37
CA GLY A 217 -9.05 0.48 16.53
C GLY A 217 -7.58 0.18 16.25
N LYS A 218 -6.71 0.53 17.21
CA LYS A 218 -5.25 0.51 17.05
C LYS A 218 -4.66 -0.87 16.76
N GLU A 219 -5.18 -1.94 17.39
CA GLU A 219 -4.71 -3.31 17.15
C GLU A 219 -4.90 -3.69 15.68
N MET A 220 -6.08 -3.45 15.12
CA MET A 220 -6.37 -3.71 13.71
C MET A 220 -5.59 -2.78 12.77
N GLY A 221 -5.36 -1.54 13.17
CA GLY A 221 -4.50 -0.61 12.43
C GLY A 221 -3.05 -1.08 12.36
N SER A 222 -2.51 -1.57 13.48
CA SER A 222 -1.15 -2.15 13.54
C SER A 222 -1.06 -3.41 12.67
N PHE A 223 -2.09 -4.26 12.73
CA PHE A 223 -2.21 -5.46 11.90
C PHE A 223 -2.23 -5.09 10.39
N ALA A 224 -3.00 -4.07 10.00
CA ALA A 224 -3.07 -3.59 8.63
C ALA A 224 -1.73 -3.01 8.14
N LEU A 225 -1.10 -2.13 8.95
CA LEU A 225 0.20 -1.55 8.65
C LEU A 225 1.24 -2.63 8.38
N LEU A 226 1.39 -3.58 9.31
CA LEU A 226 2.41 -4.63 9.21
C LEU A 226 2.10 -5.59 8.06
N THR A 227 0.84 -5.93 7.83
CA THR A 227 0.43 -6.78 6.70
C THR A 227 0.83 -6.16 5.36
N ASP A 228 0.52 -4.88 5.16
CA ASP A 228 0.82 -4.20 3.90
C ASP A 228 2.33 -3.93 3.74
N LEU A 229 3.04 -3.62 4.83
CA LEU A 229 4.50 -3.44 4.81
C LEU A 229 5.24 -4.75 4.44
N ILE A 230 4.84 -5.88 5.04
CA ILE A 230 5.40 -7.20 4.71
C ILE A 230 5.06 -7.57 3.26
N ARG A 231 3.85 -7.26 2.80
CA ARG A 231 3.44 -7.51 1.42
C ARG A 231 4.26 -6.69 0.42
N GLU A 232 4.57 -5.44 0.72
CA GLU A 232 5.45 -4.62 -0.10
C GLU A 232 6.85 -5.22 -0.20
N PHE A 233 7.39 -5.68 0.93
CA PHE A 233 8.67 -6.41 0.97
C PHE A 233 8.64 -7.66 0.07
N TYR A 234 7.57 -8.46 0.12
CA TYR A 234 7.40 -9.60 -0.79
C TYR A 234 7.32 -9.16 -2.26
N GLY A 235 6.63 -8.07 -2.56
CA GLY A 235 6.56 -7.49 -3.90
C GLY A 235 7.94 -7.15 -4.45
N ILE A 236 8.77 -6.47 -3.66
CA ILE A 236 10.14 -6.09 -4.03
C ILE A 236 11.01 -7.34 -4.27
N LEU A 237 10.97 -8.30 -3.36
CA LEU A 237 11.70 -9.56 -3.50
C LEU A 237 11.28 -10.32 -4.76
N LEU A 238 9.99 -10.44 -5.01
CA LEU A 238 9.46 -11.11 -6.20
C LEU A 238 9.77 -10.34 -7.49
N LEU A 239 9.81 -9.00 -7.47
CA LEU A 239 10.26 -8.20 -8.61
C LEU A 239 11.70 -8.55 -8.98
N PHE A 240 12.57 -8.66 -8.01
CA PHE A 240 13.95 -9.07 -8.25
C PHE A 240 14.06 -10.51 -8.78
N LEU A 241 13.31 -11.45 -8.20
CA LEU A 241 13.37 -12.87 -8.56
C LEU A 241 12.68 -13.17 -9.90
N CYS A 242 11.46 -12.66 -10.10
CA CYS A 242 10.54 -13.07 -11.16
C CYS A 242 10.02 -11.91 -12.04
N GLY A 243 10.44 -10.66 -11.82
CA GLY A 243 9.88 -9.49 -12.50
C GLY A 243 9.92 -9.56 -14.03
N ARG A 244 10.96 -10.18 -14.62
CA ARG A 244 11.05 -10.35 -16.08
C ARG A 244 10.22 -11.50 -16.63
N SER A 245 10.12 -12.60 -15.88
CA SER A 245 9.41 -13.80 -16.31
C SER A 245 7.91 -13.73 -16.04
N LEU A 246 7.51 -13.12 -14.92
CA LEU A 246 6.13 -13.07 -14.44
C LEU A 246 5.71 -11.64 -14.01
N PRO A 247 5.88 -10.62 -14.88
CA PRO A 247 5.69 -9.22 -14.48
C PRO A 247 4.29 -8.94 -13.95
N ARG A 248 3.24 -9.52 -14.54
CA ARG A 248 1.84 -9.30 -14.12
C ARG A 248 1.57 -9.80 -12.72
N SER A 249 2.05 -11.02 -12.40
CA SER A 249 1.86 -11.63 -11.08
C SER A 249 2.56 -10.79 -10.00
N VAL A 250 3.77 -10.34 -10.29
CA VAL A 250 4.54 -9.55 -9.34
C VAL A 250 3.96 -8.14 -9.17
N ILE A 251 3.56 -7.47 -10.26
CA ILE A 251 2.87 -6.17 -10.22
C ILE A 251 1.59 -6.28 -9.39
N GLY A 252 0.85 -7.39 -9.51
CA GLY A 252 -0.30 -7.67 -8.66
C GLY A 252 0.04 -7.78 -7.18
N VAL A 253 1.14 -8.44 -6.82
CA VAL A 253 1.60 -8.50 -5.43
C VAL A 253 1.95 -7.11 -4.89
N CYS A 254 2.62 -6.27 -5.69
CA CYS A 254 2.88 -4.87 -5.32
C CYS A 254 1.58 -4.08 -5.10
N GLY A 255 0.52 -4.38 -5.87
CA GLY A 255 -0.80 -3.77 -5.67
C GLY A 255 -0.81 -2.27 -5.95
N ALA A 256 -1.26 -1.46 -4.99
CA ALA A 256 -1.32 -0.01 -5.10
C ALA A 256 0.08 0.63 -5.20
N THR A 257 1.07 0.08 -4.50
CA THR A 257 2.44 0.60 -4.51
C THR A 257 3.15 0.45 -5.85
N ALA A 258 2.58 -0.34 -6.79
CA ALA A 258 3.13 -0.54 -8.13
C ALA A 258 3.29 0.76 -8.94
N MET A 259 2.53 1.79 -8.63
CA MET A 259 2.67 3.11 -9.27
C MET A 259 3.54 4.09 -8.49
N ASP A 260 3.93 3.77 -7.25
CA ASP A 260 4.58 4.64 -6.27
C ASP A 260 5.90 4.04 -5.78
N SER A 261 5.98 3.57 -4.55
CA SER A 261 7.22 3.12 -3.91
C SER A 261 7.90 1.93 -4.63
N THR A 262 7.16 1.00 -5.21
CA THR A 262 7.74 -0.12 -5.95
C THR A 262 7.97 0.15 -7.44
N LEU A 263 7.53 1.31 -7.96
CA LEU A 263 7.67 1.67 -9.38
C LEU A 263 9.14 1.72 -9.87
N PRO A 264 10.11 2.29 -9.12
CA PRO A 264 11.51 2.26 -9.52
C PRO A 264 12.03 0.85 -9.76
N PHE A 265 11.61 -0.12 -8.92
CA PHE A 265 12.01 -1.52 -9.02
C PHE A 265 11.32 -2.24 -10.18
N ILE A 266 10.08 -1.88 -10.48
CA ILE A 266 9.36 -2.36 -11.68
C ILE A 266 10.10 -1.88 -12.93
N LYS A 267 10.50 -0.60 -12.99
CA LYS A 267 11.29 -0.06 -14.12
C LYS A 267 12.61 -0.78 -14.32
N GLN A 268 13.25 -1.24 -13.24
CA GLN A 268 14.54 -1.91 -13.29
C GLN A 268 14.41 -3.42 -13.62
N ASN A 269 13.37 -4.07 -13.13
CA ASN A 269 13.23 -5.53 -13.17
C ASN A 269 12.16 -6.04 -14.16
N CYS A 270 11.33 -5.16 -14.75
CA CYS A 270 10.32 -5.50 -15.73
C CYS A 270 10.61 -4.81 -17.08
N ARG A 271 9.82 -5.13 -18.10
CA ARG A 271 9.93 -4.49 -19.42
C ARG A 271 9.23 -3.14 -19.42
N SER A 272 9.62 -2.22 -20.31
CA SER A 272 9.01 -0.90 -20.43
C SER A 272 7.48 -0.91 -20.62
N GLN A 273 6.96 -1.91 -21.32
CA GLN A 273 5.50 -2.10 -21.48
C GLN A 273 4.79 -2.48 -20.19
N ASP A 274 5.48 -3.19 -19.27
CA ASP A 274 4.92 -3.61 -17.98
C ASP A 274 4.86 -2.44 -16.99
N VAL A 275 5.70 -1.41 -17.19
CA VAL A 275 5.65 -0.16 -16.41
C VAL A 275 4.30 0.55 -16.57
N GLN A 276 3.75 0.57 -17.80
CA GLN A 276 2.41 1.16 -18.04
C GLN A 276 1.32 0.36 -17.35
N LEU A 277 1.44 -0.98 -17.32
CA LEU A 277 0.54 -1.84 -16.58
C LEU A 277 0.59 -1.56 -15.09
N ALA A 278 1.79 -1.41 -14.52
CA ALA A 278 2.00 -1.10 -13.11
C ALA A 278 1.40 0.26 -12.72
N LEU A 279 1.69 1.29 -13.51
CA LEU A 279 1.11 2.63 -13.30
C LEU A 279 -0.41 2.59 -13.34
N PHE A 280 -1.00 1.93 -14.32
CA PHE A 280 -2.45 1.86 -14.44
C PHE A 280 -3.10 1.04 -13.32
N SER A 281 -2.59 -0.17 -13.04
CA SER A 281 -3.16 -1.02 -12.00
C SER A 281 -3.00 -0.40 -10.61
N GLY A 282 -1.81 0.14 -10.32
CA GLY A 282 -1.55 0.86 -9.07
C GLY A 282 -2.47 2.07 -8.90
N PHE A 283 -2.66 2.87 -9.96
CA PHE A 283 -3.59 4.01 -9.97
C PHE A 283 -5.01 3.61 -9.60
N ILE A 284 -5.56 2.58 -10.25
CA ILE A 284 -6.93 2.12 -9.97
C ILE A 284 -7.04 1.60 -8.54
N LEU A 285 -6.07 0.79 -8.07
CA LEU A 285 -6.09 0.24 -6.72
C LEU A 285 -5.94 1.35 -5.66
N THR A 286 -5.09 2.35 -5.89
CA THR A 286 -4.95 3.51 -5.02
C THR A 286 -6.26 4.31 -4.91
N LEU A 287 -6.96 4.50 -6.05
CA LEU A 287 -8.25 5.20 -6.05
C LEU A 287 -9.32 4.46 -5.25
N ILE A 288 -9.42 3.14 -5.40
CA ILE A 288 -10.50 2.37 -4.78
C ILE A 288 -10.20 1.93 -3.35
N ALA A 289 -8.92 1.86 -2.93
CA ALA A 289 -8.52 1.40 -1.61
C ALA A 289 -9.25 2.10 -0.46
N PRO A 290 -9.25 3.44 -0.34
CA PRO A 290 -9.91 4.11 0.78
C PRO A 290 -11.42 3.86 0.81
N PHE A 291 -12.06 3.75 -0.35
CA PHE A 291 -13.49 3.46 -0.44
C PHE A 291 -13.82 2.06 0.06
N LEU A 292 -13.02 1.06 -0.34
CA LEU A 292 -13.23 -0.32 0.07
C LEU A 292 -12.93 -0.52 1.56
N ILE A 293 -11.89 0.11 2.09
CA ILE A 293 -11.58 0.06 3.53
C ILE A 293 -12.78 0.59 4.32
N VAL A 294 -13.30 1.77 3.98
CA VAL A 294 -14.45 2.36 4.68
C VAL A 294 -15.72 1.53 4.48
N LEU A 295 -15.96 1.05 3.25
CA LEU A 295 -17.12 0.22 2.93
C LEU A 295 -17.14 -1.05 3.80
N PHE A 296 -16.06 -1.83 3.79
CA PHE A 296 -16.02 -3.08 4.55
C PHE A 296 -15.97 -2.84 6.06
N ALA A 297 -15.26 -1.82 6.54
CA ALA A 297 -15.29 -1.46 7.95
C ALA A 297 -16.71 -1.08 8.43
N SER A 298 -17.53 -0.48 7.58
CA SER A 298 -18.91 -0.12 7.92
C SER A 298 -19.89 -1.31 7.96
N LEU A 299 -19.48 -2.47 7.44
CA LEU A 299 -20.26 -3.71 7.47
C LEU A 299 -19.96 -4.57 8.72
N LYS A 300 -18.94 -4.20 9.52
CA LYS A 300 -18.59 -4.86 10.76
C LYS A 300 -19.46 -4.33 11.91
#